data_d338e4d302ad23e71cbcfdb2ca740b47
#
_entry.id   d338e4d302ad23e71cbcfdb2ca740b47
#
_cell.length_a   1.000
_cell.length_b   1.000
_cell.length_c   1.000
_cell.angle_alpha   90.00
_cell.angle_beta   90.00
_cell.angle_gamma   90.00
#
_symmetry.space_group_name_H-M   'P 1'
#
loop_
_entity.id
_entity.type
_entity.pdbx_description
1 polymer ?
#
loop_
_entity_poly.entity_id
_entity_poly.type
_entity_poly.pdbx_seq_one_letter_code
_entity_poly.pdbx_strand_id
1 'polypeptide(L)'
;MTLRQKLLRLGSPARVAVFAILILIGVWALSPSAFADDPKAVSEAPGNSQPIRTSAQPPAKFFTINGVLAKLDRAEGRGKGAIRLASLKSWNATMDARPPTGVSARGTEPFGLFTFRAPEGLLSRKWRGLQSDIIKEQKVLERCRADASDCPSYAAQFLRLINAVKSKSGRAQLEEANRGVNASIRFVTDYAQYGEADRWSAPLATFATAKGDCEDYAFAKYVTLRAAGFPSDDLRVVMGRDRTIRQDHAVLAARLDGRWLILDSQRSELIEDSRVPDLTPVFAIDHRGVLLLAANYE
;
A
#
# COMPACT_ATOMS: atom_id res chain seq x y z
N MET A 1 52.23 32.67 34.66
CA MET A 1 53.02 33.65 33.84
C MET A 1 52.33 33.61 32.49
N THR A 2 51.42 34.60 32.30
CA THR A 2 51.64 35.88 31.65
C THR A 2 51.90 35.72 30.15
N LEU A 3 51.25 36.22 29.32
CA LEU A 3 50.53 37.47 29.09
C LEU A 3 50.48 37.68 27.58
N ARG A 4 49.27 38.03 27.10
CA ARG A 4 49.03 39.27 26.35
C ARG A 4 49.59 39.38 24.92
N GLN A 5 48.60 39.56 24.10
CA GLN A 5 48.36 40.77 23.27
C GLN A 5 49.22 40.92 22.00
N LYS A 6 48.49 41.01 20.90
CA LYS A 6 48.26 42.23 20.09
C LYS A 6 47.53 41.80 18.83
N LEU A 7 46.28 42.21 18.68
CA LEU A 7 45.74 43.47 18.18
C LEU A 7 45.97 43.68 16.68
N LEU A 8 44.81 43.67 16.03
CA LEU A 8 44.36 44.65 15.03
C LEU A 8 45.24 44.86 13.79
N ARG A 9 44.71 44.52 12.65
CA ARG A 9 44.56 45.55 11.61
C ARG A 9 43.34 45.27 10.76
N LEU A 10 42.54 46.29 10.71
CA LEU A 10 41.41 46.63 9.85
C LEU A 10 41.83 46.64 8.38
N GLY A 11 40.91 46.26 7.52
CA GLY A 11 40.96 46.52 6.08
C GLY A 11 39.66 46.10 5.40
N SER A 12 38.68 46.96 5.51
CA SER A 12 37.48 47.08 4.68
C SER A 12 37.87 47.65 3.30
N PRO A 13 36.97 47.85 2.31
CA PRO A 13 35.62 47.33 2.04
C PRO A 13 35.35 46.92 0.57
N ALA A 14 34.15 46.39 0.39
CA ALA A 14 33.27 46.57 -0.75
C ALA A 14 33.72 46.21 -2.17
N ARG A 15 33.00 45.30 -2.76
CA ARG A 15 32.44 45.46 -4.11
C ARG A 15 31.15 44.67 -4.26
N VAL A 16 30.05 45.44 -4.14
CA VAL A 16 28.73 45.06 -4.62
C VAL A 16 28.79 45.07 -6.14
N ALA A 17 28.58 43.94 -6.76
CA ALA A 17 28.30 43.87 -8.18
C ALA A 17 26.84 43.55 -8.37
N VAL A 18 26.08 44.62 -8.65
CA VAL A 18 24.69 44.56 -9.13
C VAL A 18 24.75 44.15 -10.61
N PHE A 19 24.26 43.01 -10.95
CA PHE A 19 23.96 42.65 -12.32
C PHE A 19 22.47 42.87 -12.55
N ALA A 20 22.17 44.02 -13.17
CA ALA A 20 20.89 44.32 -13.78
C ALA A 20 20.79 43.52 -15.08
N ILE A 21 19.87 42.58 -15.17
CA ILE A 21 19.50 41.96 -16.44
C ILE A 21 18.33 42.73 -17.03
N LEU A 22 18.63 43.34 -18.19
CA LEU A 22 17.70 44.03 -19.06
C LEU A 22 16.66 43.08 -19.64
N ILE A 23 15.39 43.42 -19.42
CA ILE A 23 14.24 42.81 -20.09
C ILE A 23 14.18 43.44 -21.49
N LEU A 24 14.42 42.66 -22.53
CA LEU A 24 14.11 43.02 -23.89
C LEU A 24 12.72 42.50 -24.26
N ILE A 25 11.77 43.40 -24.27
CA ILE A 25 10.42 43.23 -24.81
C ILE A 25 10.53 43.36 -26.33
N GLY A 26 10.39 42.28 -27.06
CA GLY A 26 10.22 42.27 -28.50
C GLY A 26 8.76 42.20 -28.88
N VAL A 27 8.18 43.37 -29.14
CA VAL A 27 6.87 43.51 -29.79
C VAL A 27 7.06 43.24 -31.29
N TRP A 28 6.41 42.24 -31.83
CA TRP A 28 6.19 42.11 -33.26
C TRP A 28 4.72 42.34 -33.58
N ALA A 29 4.53 43.39 -34.36
CA ALA A 29 3.24 43.90 -34.81
C ALA A 29 2.66 43.09 -35.95
N LEU A 30 1.37 43.00 -35.93
CA LEU A 30 0.38 42.71 -36.97
C LEU A 30 0.71 43.00 -38.41
N SER A 31 0.36 42.11 -39.31
CA SER A 31 -0.25 42.48 -40.61
C SER A 31 -1.18 41.37 -41.09
N PRO A 32 -2.37 41.72 -41.57
CA PRO A 32 -3.35 40.81 -42.10
C PRO A 32 -3.23 40.66 -43.63
N SER A 33 -3.37 39.48 -44.15
CA SER A 33 -3.70 39.31 -45.57
C SER A 33 -4.88 38.36 -45.69
N ALA A 34 -5.95 38.95 -46.12
CA ALA A 34 -7.14 38.28 -46.60
C ALA A 34 -6.85 37.62 -47.96
N PHE A 35 -7.27 36.38 -48.12
CA PHE A 35 -7.72 35.83 -49.38
C PHE A 35 -8.92 34.92 -49.08
N ALA A 36 -10.02 35.37 -49.64
CA ALA A 36 -11.23 34.59 -49.81
C ALA A 36 -11.01 33.68 -51.03
N ASP A 37 -11.42 32.44 -50.96
CA ASP A 37 -11.99 31.72 -52.09
C ASP A 37 -12.83 30.54 -51.65
N ASP A 38 -13.82 30.27 -52.39
CA ASP A 38 -15.13 29.69 -52.30
C ASP A 38 -15.21 28.15 -52.11
N PRO A 39 -16.37 27.62 -51.73
CA PRO A 39 -16.54 26.27 -51.26
C PRO A 39 -16.75 25.27 -52.40
N LYS A 40 -15.99 24.18 -52.43
CA LYS A 40 -16.37 22.99 -53.18
C LYS A 40 -16.85 21.92 -52.23
N ALA A 41 -18.12 21.63 -52.39
CA ALA A 41 -18.79 20.46 -51.82
C ALA A 41 -18.02 19.17 -52.15
N VAL A 42 -17.59 18.46 -51.14
CA VAL A 42 -17.14 17.08 -51.23
C VAL A 42 -18.03 16.22 -50.33
N SER A 43 -18.65 15.26 -51.00
CA SER A 43 -19.64 14.31 -50.51
C SER A 43 -19.25 13.66 -49.18
N GLU A 44 -20.22 13.61 -48.30
CA GLU A 44 -20.21 12.78 -47.09
C GLU A 44 -20.12 11.28 -47.44
N ALA A 45 -19.02 10.65 -47.04
CA ALA A 45 -18.97 9.21 -46.88
C ALA A 45 -19.42 8.90 -45.43
N PRO A 46 -20.28 7.90 -45.19
CA PRO A 46 -20.74 7.61 -43.83
C PRO A 46 -19.60 7.04 -43.00
N GLY A 47 -19.09 7.87 -42.12
CA GLY A 47 -18.11 7.48 -41.10
C GLY A 47 -18.71 6.45 -40.18
N ASN A 48 -18.24 5.25 -40.30
CA ASN A 48 -18.52 4.14 -39.36
C ASN A 48 -17.82 4.44 -38.02
N SER A 49 -18.46 5.26 -37.21
CA SER A 49 -18.06 5.47 -35.84
C SER A 49 -18.44 4.22 -35.03
N GLN A 50 -17.55 3.23 -35.03
CA GLN A 50 -17.60 2.17 -34.05
C GLN A 50 -17.39 2.80 -32.67
N PRO A 51 -18.29 2.54 -31.69
CA PRO A 51 -18.06 2.97 -30.33
C PRO A 51 -16.77 2.31 -29.84
N ILE A 52 -15.84 3.12 -29.33
CA ILE A 52 -14.66 2.66 -28.61
C ILE A 52 -15.20 1.77 -27.48
N ARG A 53 -15.09 0.46 -27.67
CA ARG A 53 -15.31 -0.49 -26.59
C ARG A 53 -14.19 -0.24 -25.58
N THR A 54 -14.47 0.57 -24.57
CA THR A 54 -13.74 0.52 -23.32
C THR A 54 -13.93 -0.91 -22.83
N SER A 55 -12.90 -1.73 -22.98
CA SER A 55 -12.84 -3.03 -22.36
C SER A 55 -12.89 -2.77 -20.86
N ALA A 56 -14.08 -2.94 -20.29
CA ALA A 56 -14.27 -2.91 -18.85
C ALA A 56 -13.36 -4.00 -18.28
N GLN A 57 -12.27 -3.56 -17.65
CA GLN A 57 -11.37 -4.46 -16.94
C GLN A 57 -12.21 -5.23 -15.92
N PRO A 58 -12.13 -6.56 -15.88
CA PRO A 58 -12.84 -7.30 -14.85
C PRO A 58 -12.37 -6.80 -13.48
N PRO A 59 -13.28 -6.63 -12.51
CA PRO A 59 -12.92 -6.15 -11.19
C PRO A 59 -11.86 -7.07 -10.57
N ALA A 60 -10.84 -6.48 -9.97
CA ALA A 60 -9.83 -7.22 -9.25
C ALA A 60 -10.50 -8.12 -8.20
N LYS A 61 -10.29 -9.42 -8.31
CA LYS A 61 -10.81 -10.43 -7.39
C LYS A 61 -9.62 -11.11 -6.76
N PHE A 62 -9.21 -10.71 -5.58
CA PHE A 62 -8.15 -11.42 -4.86
C PHE A 62 -8.62 -12.81 -4.46
N PHE A 63 -9.65 -12.87 -3.68
CA PHE A 63 -10.30 -14.11 -3.25
C PHE A 63 -11.73 -13.80 -2.85
N THR A 64 -12.69 -14.47 -3.43
CA THR A 64 -13.96 -14.59 -2.74
C THR A 64 -13.85 -15.71 -1.73
N ILE A 65 -14.45 -15.57 -0.55
CA ILE A 65 -14.56 -16.68 0.45
C ILE A 65 -15.05 -17.94 -0.25
N ASN A 66 -16.04 -17.82 -1.12
CA ASN A 66 -16.56 -18.91 -1.92
C ASN A 66 -15.51 -19.48 -2.90
N GLY A 67 -14.62 -18.66 -3.44
CA GLY A 67 -13.53 -19.10 -4.32
C GLY A 67 -12.44 -19.85 -3.56
N VAL A 68 -12.11 -19.42 -2.34
CA VAL A 68 -11.18 -20.12 -1.44
C VAL A 68 -11.78 -21.45 -0.99
N LEU A 69 -13.03 -21.46 -0.54
CA LEU A 69 -13.75 -22.66 -0.14
C LEU A 69 -13.90 -23.66 -1.31
N ALA A 70 -14.27 -23.19 -2.49
CA ALA A 70 -14.40 -24.03 -3.68
C ALA A 70 -13.05 -24.62 -4.16
N LYS A 71 -11.92 -23.95 -3.89
CA LYS A 71 -10.59 -24.47 -4.17
C LYS A 71 -10.13 -25.49 -3.11
N LEU A 72 -10.49 -25.27 -1.85
CA LEU A 72 -10.24 -26.22 -0.77
C LEU A 72 -11.02 -27.52 -1.00
N ASP A 73 -12.30 -27.44 -1.34
CA ASP A 73 -13.14 -28.59 -1.67
C ASP A 73 -12.59 -29.40 -2.87
N ARG A 74 -12.01 -28.70 -3.85
CA ARG A 74 -11.40 -29.34 -5.03
C ARG A 74 -10.06 -29.97 -4.73
N ALA A 75 -9.25 -29.37 -3.85
CA ALA A 75 -7.95 -29.89 -3.45
C ALA A 75 -8.07 -31.12 -2.55
N GLU A 76 -9.16 -31.27 -1.80
CA GLU A 76 -9.44 -32.41 -0.95
C GLU A 76 -10.12 -33.59 -1.69
N GLY A 77 -10.34 -33.48 -3.01
CA GLY A 77 -10.92 -34.55 -3.82
C GLY A 77 -12.38 -34.89 -3.49
N ARG A 78 -13.05 -34.06 -2.72
CA ARG A 78 -14.44 -34.22 -2.34
C ARG A 78 -15.36 -33.58 -3.36
N GLY A 79 -15.84 -34.37 -4.29
CA GLY A 79 -16.91 -33.97 -5.18
C GLY A 79 -18.16 -33.60 -4.39
N LYS A 80 -18.80 -32.46 -4.74
CA LYS A 80 -20.16 -32.00 -4.43
C LYS A 80 -20.81 -32.58 -3.17
N GLY A 81 -20.15 -32.43 -2.03
CA GLY A 81 -20.74 -32.70 -0.72
C GLY A 81 -20.79 -31.36 0.03
N ALA A 82 -22.00 -30.86 0.28
CA ALA A 82 -22.18 -29.76 1.18
C ALA A 82 -21.42 -30.06 2.48
N ILE A 83 -20.47 -29.18 2.87
CA ILE A 83 -19.91 -29.23 4.23
C ILE A 83 -21.12 -29.07 5.13
N ARG A 84 -21.60 -30.16 5.65
CA ARG A 84 -22.66 -30.14 6.64
C ARG A 84 -22.09 -29.40 7.85
N LEU A 85 -22.75 -28.32 8.22
CA LEU A 85 -22.61 -27.63 9.50
C LEU A 85 -22.74 -28.57 10.74
N ALA A 86 -22.80 -29.87 10.53
CA ALA A 86 -22.88 -30.89 11.59
C ALA A 86 -21.62 -30.96 12.48
N SER A 87 -20.48 -30.43 12.00
CA SER A 87 -19.24 -30.40 12.82
C SER A 87 -19.24 -29.27 13.85
N LEU A 88 -20.11 -28.28 13.71
CA LEU A 88 -20.23 -27.19 14.70
C LEU A 88 -21.03 -27.60 15.93
N LYS A 89 -21.86 -28.67 15.86
CA LYS A 89 -22.60 -29.17 17.03
C LYS A 89 -21.75 -29.87 18.09
N SER A 90 -20.57 -30.38 17.73
CA SER A 90 -19.68 -31.02 18.68
C SER A 90 -18.76 -30.01 19.41
N TRP A 91 -18.64 -28.80 18.90
CA TRP A 91 -17.85 -27.75 19.55
C TRP A 91 -18.59 -27.04 20.69
N ASN A 92 -19.93 -27.05 20.64
CA ASN A 92 -20.75 -26.41 21.68
C ASN A 92 -20.75 -27.13 23.03
N ALA A 93 -20.17 -28.34 23.11
CA ALA A 93 -20.17 -29.12 24.36
C ALA A 93 -19.03 -28.79 25.33
N THR A 94 -18.07 -27.91 24.96
CA THR A 94 -16.94 -27.54 25.83
C THR A 94 -16.85 -26.03 26.13
N MET A 95 -17.85 -25.24 25.77
CA MET A 95 -17.90 -23.79 25.99
C MET A 95 -18.94 -23.37 27.08
N ASP A 96 -19.04 -24.15 28.14
CA ASP A 96 -19.80 -23.73 29.34
C ASP A 96 -18.95 -22.86 30.29
N ALA A 97 -17.95 -22.18 29.78
CA ALA A 97 -17.29 -21.08 30.50
C ALA A 97 -18.02 -19.79 30.18
N ARG A 98 -19.00 -19.43 31.00
CA ARG A 98 -19.61 -18.09 31.03
C ARG A 98 -18.51 -17.04 30.99
N PRO A 99 -18.45 -16.15 29.95
CA PRO A 99 -17.43 -15.10 29.93
C PRO A 99 -17.58 -14.22 31.20
N PRO A 100 -16.47 -13.76 31.76
CA PRO A 100 -16.54 -12.87 32.90
C PRO A 100 -17.34 -11.63 32.57
N THR A 101 -18.36 -11.33 33.31
CA THR A 101 -19.21 -10.15 33.18
C THR A 101 -18.33 -8.91 33.29
N GLY A 102 -18.17 -8.19 32.15
CA GLY A 102 -17.43 -6.92 32.08
C GLY A 102 -16.44 -6.77 30.92
N VAL A 103 -16.22 -7.79 30.11
CA VAL A 103 -15.35 -7.66 28.93
C VAL A 103 -16.21 -7.15 27.76
N SER A 104 -15.81 -6.00 27.23
CA SER A 104 -16.38 -5.47 25.98
C SER A 104 -16.41 -6.58 24.93
N ALA A 105 -17.56 -6.82 24.33
CA ALA A 105 -17.78 -7.87 23.30
C ALA A 105 -17.05 -7.60 21.98
N ARG A 106 -16.12 -6.64 21.93
CA ARG A 106 -15.29 -6.34 20.77
C ARG A 106 -13.97 -7.07 20.83
N GLY A 107 -13.56 -7.67 19.71
CA GLY A 107 -12.24 -8.27 19.57
C GLY A 107 -11.13 -7.22 19.69
N THR A 108 -9.93 -7.69 19.98
CA THR A 108 -8.72 -6.84 20.12
C THR A 108 -8.02 -6.58 18.79
N GLU A 109 -8.43 -7.25 17.74
CA GLU A 109 -7.88 -7.13 16.39
C GLU A 109 -8.56 -5.97 15.62
N PRO A 110 -8.03 -5.55 14.46
CA PRO A 110 -8.61 -4.47 13.68
C PRO A 110 -10.10 -4.69 13.40
N PHE A 111 -10.86 -3.61 13.36
CA PHE A 111 -12.31 -3.58 13.15
C PHE A 111 -13.13 -4.24 14.28
N GLY A 112 -12.51 -4.40 15.46
CA GLY A 112 -13.16 -5.05 16.61
C GLY A 112 -13.44 -6.54 16.39
N LEU A 113 -12.65 -7.18 15.52
CA LEU A 113 -12.83 -8.58 15.15
C LEU A 113 -11.97 -9.51 16.01
N PHE A 114 -12.26 -10.81 15.91
CA PHE A 114 -11.44 -11.90 16.45
C PHE A 114 -10.66 -12.54 15.33
N THR A 115 -9.53 -13.18 15.66
CA THR A 115 -8.70 -13.88 14.69
C THR A 115 -8.58 -15.36 15.02
N PHE A 116 -8.52 -16.13 13.95
CA PHE A 116 -8.18 -17.55 13.98
C PHE A 116 -7.04 -17.79 12.99
N ARG A 117 -6.10 -18.66 13.35
CA ARG A 117 -5.06 -19.05 12.41
C ARG A 117 -5.70 -19.69 11.18
N ALA A 118 -5.37 -19.19 10.00
CA ALA A 118 -5.82 -19.79 8.77
C ALA A 118 -5.21 -21.20 8.61
N PRO A 119 -5.98 -22.18 8.10
CA PRO A 119 -5.42 -23.49 7.77
C PRO A 119 -4.35 -23.36 6.68
N GLU A 120 -3.46 -24.35 6.64
CA GLU A 120 -2.48 -24.42 5.56
C GLU A 120 -3.18 -24.47 4.20
N GLY A 121 -2.76 -23.61 3.27
CA GLY A 121 -3.42 -23.46 1.99
C GLY A 121 -2.71 -22.50 1.06
N LEU A 122 -3.43 -22.02 0.06
CA LEU A 122 -2.89 -21.13 -0.97
C LEU A 122 -2.37 -19.81 -0.37
N LEU A 123 -3.13 -19.18 0.53
CA LEU A 123 -2.75 -17.92 1.17
C LEU A 123 -1.48 -18.07 2.00
N SER A 124 -1.40 -19.14 2.81
CA SER A 124 -0.20 -19.41 3.63
C SER A 124 1.03 -19.66 2.75
N ARG A 125 0.88 -20.34 1.61
CA ARG A 125 1.97 -20.54 0.65
C ARG A 125 2.38 -19.22 -0.01
N LYS A 126 1.41 -18.40 -0.42
CA LYS A 126 1.65 -17.08 -1.03
C LYS A 126 2.40 -16.16 -0.07
N TRP A 127 1.97 -16.12 1.19
CA TRP A 127 2.66 -15.35 2.24
C TRP A 127 4.10 -15.82 2.47
N ARG A 128 4.33 -17.14 2.57
CA ARG A 128 5.70 -17.68 2.71
C ARG A 128 6.59 -17.35 1.50
N GLY A 129 6.03 -17.37 0.29
CA GLY A 129 6.74 -16.94 -0.91
C GLY A 129 7.20 -15.47 -0.79
N LEU A 130 6.26 -14.59 -0.46
CA LEU A 130 6.55 -13.17 -0.25
C LEU A 130 7.56 -12.93 0.87
N GLN A 131 7.45 -13.65 2.01
CA GLN A 131 8.43 -13.57 3.09
C GLN A 131 9.83 -13.97 2.62
N SER A 132 9.94 -15.02 1.81
CA SER A 132 11.22 -15.45 1.22
C SER A 132 11.82 -14.35 0.34
N ASP A 133 11.00 -13.66 -0.45
CA ASP A 133 11.46 -12.57 -1.30
C ASP A 133 11.85 -11.33 -0.48
N ILE A 134 11.09 -10.98 0.55
CA ILE A 134 11.45 -9.92 1.51
C ILE A 134 12.83 -10.21 2.15
N ILE A 135 13.11 -11.46 2.54
CA ILE A 135 14.41 -11.86 3.10
C ILE A 135 15.54 -11.67 2.08
N LYS A 136 15.31 -12.01 0.81
CA LYS A 136 16.29 -11.77 -0.26
C LYS A 136 16.55 -10.27 -0.45
N GLU A 137 15.49 -9.46 -0.42
CA GLU A 137 15.58 -8.00 -0.54
C GLU A 137 16.30 -7.35 0.64
N GLN A 138 16.15 -7.88 1.85
CA GLN A 138 16.90 -7.41 3.02
C GLN A 138 18.43 -7.50 2.80
N LYS A 139 18.91 -8.55 2.13
CA LYS A 139 20.34 -8.68 1.78
C LYS A 139 20.79 -7.60 0.79
N VAL A 140 19.91 -7.17 -0.12
CA VAL A 140 20.20 -6.04 -1.01
C VAL A 140 20.31 -4.74 -0.20
N LEU A 141 19.39 -4.50 0.72
CA LEU A 141 19.41 -3.33 1.59
C LEU A 141 20.62 -3.30 2.52
N GLU A 142 21.09 -4.47 3.00
CA GLU A 142 22.32 -4.59 3.80
C GLU A 142 23.55 -4.21 2.99
N ARG A 143 23.67 -4.68 1.75
CA ARG A 143 24.76 -4.25 0.85
C ARG A 143 24.73 -2.75 0.59
N CYS A 144 23.55 -2.20 0.30
CA CYS A 144 23.36 -0.76 0.13
C CYS A 144 23.78 0.07 1.35
N ARG A 145 23.63 -0.46 2.57
CA ARG A 145 24.09 0.20 3.79
C ARG A 145 25.61 0.15 3.95
N ALA A 146 26.22 -0.96 3.49
CA ALA A 146 27.65 -1.15 3.55
C ALA A 146 28.38 -0.34 2.48
N ASP A 147 27.84 -0.31 1.28
CA ASP A 147 28.39 0.44 0.14
C ASP A 147 27.28 1.10 -0.68
N ALA A 148 27.23 2.42 -0.61
CA ALA A 148 26.25 3.21 -1.35
C ALA A 148 26.51 3.22 -2.87
N SER A 149 27.74 2.92 -3.32
CA SER A 149 28.09 2.91 -4.74
C SER A 149 27.53 1.69 -5.48
N ASP A 150 27.32 0.57 -4.77
CA ASP A 150 26.72 -0.68 -5.29
C ASP A 150 25.21 -0.76 -5.03
N CYS A 151 24.58 0.37 -4.68
CA CYS A 151 23.17 0.40 -4.33
C CYS A 151 22.29 0.78 -5.52
N PRO A 152 21.37 -0.10 -5.98
CA PRO A 152 20.40 0.25 -6.98
C PRO A 152 19.54 1.45 -6.55
N SER A 153 19.20 2.32 -7.49
CA SER A 153 18.48 3.57 -7.20
C SER A 153 17.15 3.36 -6.44
N TYR A 154 16.39 2.33 -6.80
CA TYR A 154 15.15 1.96 -6.14
C TYR A 154 15.37 1.48 -4.70
N ALA A 155 16.45 0.73 -4.45
CA ALA A 155 16.79 0.28 -3.10
C ALA A 155 17.30 1.45 -2.24
N ALA A 156 18.08 2.37 -2.81
CA ALA A 156 18.48 3.61 -2.15
C ALA A 156 17.25 4.49 -1.80
N GLN A 157 16.25 4.56 -2.70
CA GLN A 157 15.00 5.27 -2.45
C GLN A 157 14.25 4.63 -1.27
N PHE A 158 14.11 3.32 -1.26
CA PHE A 158 13.43 2.61 -0.18
C PHE A 158 14.16 2.76 1.16
N LEU A 159 15.50 2.72 1.17
CA LEU A 159 16.30 2.99 2.37
C LEU A 159 16.11 4.41 2.90
N ARG A 160 16.05 5.41 2.02
CA ARG A 160 15.76 6.80 2.44
C ARG A 160 14.39 6.89 3.10
N LEU A 161 13.39 6.22 2.56
CA LEU A 161 12.04 6.16 3.16
C LEU A 161 12.09 5.49 4.54
N ILE A 162 12.72 4.32 4.67
CA ILE A 162 12.87 3.64 5.97
C ILE A 162 13.54 4.58 6.99
N ASN A 163 14.61 5.29 6.61
CA ASN A 163 15.31 6.21 7.50
C ASN A 163 14.46 7.42 7.89
N ALA A 164 13.67 7.96 6.96
CA ALA A 164 12.72 9.04 7.23
C ALA A 164 11.63 8.59 8.21
N VAL A 165 11.10 7.38 8.05
CA VAL A 165 10.12 6.79 8.97
C VAL A 165 10.76 6.49 10.34
N LYS A 166 11.97 5.95 10.35
CA LYS A 166 12.72 5.64 11.59
C LYS A 166 13.07 6.88 12.42
N SER A 167 13.23 8.04 11.78
CA SER A 167 13.51 9.31 12.48
C SER A 167 12.29 9.87 13.23
N LYS A 168 11.13 9.27 13.09
CA LYS A 168 9.88 9.69 13.70
C LYS A 168 9.36 8.63 14.67
N SER A 169 8.37 9.01 15.48
CA SER A 169 7.73 8.11 16.46
C SER A 169 6.23 8.30 16.47
N GLY A 170 5.52 7.31 17.01
CA GLY A 170 4.08 7.37 17.19
C GLY A 170 3.32 7.63 15.89
N ARG A 171 2.33 8.50 15.94
CA ARG A 171 1.48 8.81 14.78
C ARG A 171 2.28 9.38 13.61
N ALA A 172 3.26 10.25 13.85
CA ALA A 172 4.07 10.84 12.79
C ALA A 172 4.91 9.79 12.02
N GLN A 173 5.30 8.69 12.68
CA GLN A 173 5.98 7.57 12.03
C GLN A 173 5.04 6.85 11.05
N LEU A 174 3.80 6.63 11.45
CA LEU A 174 2.78 6.00 10.62
C LEU A 174 2.39 6.89 9.42
N GLU A 175 2.21 8.18 9.66
CA GLU A 175 1.90 9.17 8.61
C GLU A 175 3.00 9.26 7.57
N GLU A 176 4.28 9.25 8.00
CA GLU A 176 5.42 9.27 7.09
C GLU A 176 5.47 8.00 6.24
N ALA A 177 5.24 6.82 6.84
CA ALA A 177 5.20 5.55 6.11
C ALA A 177 4.06 5.55 5.08
N ASN A 178 2.85 6.00 5.46
CA ASN A 178 1.71 6.06 4.55
C ASN A 178 1.99 7.00 3.37
N ARG A 179 2.38 8.24 3.67
CA ARG A 179 2.65 9.27 2.68
C ARG A 179 3.80 8.88 1.75
N GLY A 180 4.91 8.41 2.32
CA GLY A 180 6.12 8.11 1.56
C GLY A 180 5.94 6.92 0.60
N VAL A 181 5.24 5.86 1.02
CA VAL A 181 4.90 4.74 0.14
C VAL A 181 3.91 5.19 -0.94
N ASN A 182 2.84 5.91 -0.56
CA ASN A 182 1.84 6.39 -1.51
C ASN A 182 2.44 7.31 -2.58
N ALA A 183 3.43 8.12 -2.23
CA ALA A 183 4.13 9.00 -3.18
C ALA A 183 5.14 8.26 -4.08
N SER A 184 5.59 7.07 -3.69
CA SER A 184 6.63 6.32 -4.39
C SER A 184 6.09 5.34 -5.42
N ILE A 185 4.82 4.97 -5.32
CA ILE A 185 4.20 3.91 -6.12
C ILE A 185 3.01 4.52 -6.88
N ARG A 186 2.89 4.19 -8.17
CA ARG A 186 1.71 4.49 -8.97
C ARG A 186 0.79 3.26 -8.98
N PHE A 187 -0.49 3.46 -8.72
CA PHE A 187 -1.46 2.37 -8.77
C PHE A 187 -1.59 1.79 -10.18
N VAL A 188 -1.34 0.50 -10.29
CA VAL A 188 -1.55 -0.30 -11.51
C VAL A 188 -1.95 -1.70 -11.05
N THR A 189 -3.02 -2.24 -11.58
CA THR A 189 -3.46 -3.60 -11.24
C THR A 189 -2.47 -4.64 -11.77
N ASP A 190 -2.35 -5.76 -11.09
CA ASP A 190 -1.51 -6.90 -11.50
C ASP A 190 -1.83 -7.37 -12.93
N TYR A 191 -3.10 -7.37 -13.29
CA TYR A 191 -3.49 -7.74 -14.65
C TYR A 191 -2.93 -6.79 -15.71
N ALA A 192 -2.94 -5.49 -15.42
CA ALA A 192 -2.39 -4.49 -16.35
C ALA A 192 -0.87 -4.50 -16.38
N GLN A 193 -0.22 -4.89 -15.28
CA GLN A 193 1.24 -4.88 -15.18
C GLN A 193 1.88 -6.20 -15.60
N TYR A 194 1.28 -7.33 -15.24
CA TYR A 194 1.86 -8.66 -15.37
C TYR A 194 0.99 -9.67 -16.15
N GLY A 195 -0.27 -9.33 -16.47
CA GLY A 195 -1.24 -10.27 -17.03
C GLY A 195 -1.73 -11.31 -16.01
N GLU A 196 -1.41 -11.15 -14.75
CA GLU A 196 -1.79 -12.04 -13.65
C GLU A 196 -3.00 -11.46 -12.89
N ALA A 197 -3.80 -12.32 -12.29
CA ALA A 197 -5.00 -11.87 -11.57
C ALA A 197 -4.69 -11.31 -10.17
N ASP A 198 -3.58 -11.75 -9.57
CA ASP A 198 -3.23 -11.43 -8.18
C ASP A 198 -1.80 -11.90 -7.90
N ARG A 199 -0.87 -10.96 -7.83
CA ARG A 199 0.56 -11.19 -7.61
C ARG A 199 1.07 -10.31 -6.48
N TRP A 200 1.55 -10.92 -5.42
CA TRP A 200 2.13 -10.20 -4.29
C TRP A 200 3.61 -9.92 -4.53
N SER A 201 3.96 -8.65 -4.55
CA SER A 201 5.34 -8.24 -4.79
C SER A 201 6.02 -7.80 -3.48
N ALA A 202 7.29 -8.16 -3.33
CA ALA A 202 8.10 -7.64 -2.24
C ALA A 202 8.47 -6.16 -2.49
N PRO A 203 8.72 -5.36 -1.45
CA PRO A 203 8.83 -3.90 -1.58
C PRO A 203 9.86 -3.41 -2.59
N LEU A 204 11.04 -4.03 -2.69
CA LEU A 204 12.04 -3.60 -3.66
C LEU A 204 11.62 -3.89 -5.10
N ALA A 205 10.90 -4.98 -5.35
CA ALA A 205 10.33 -5.27 -6.67
C ALA A 205 9.28 -4.21 -7.05
N THR A 206 8.42 -3.82 -6.11
CA THR A 206 7.45 -2.74 -6.29
C THR A 206 8.13 -1.38 -6.53
N PHE A 207 9.17 -1.04 -5.75
CA PHE A 207 9.92 0.20 -5.92
C PHE A 207 10.74 0.22 -7.23
N ALA A 208 11.24 -0.92 -7.70
CA ALA A 208 11.96 -1.02 -8.96
C ALA A 208 11.09 -0.67 -10.17
N THR A 209 9.79 -1.01 -10.12
CA THR A 209 8.83 -0.67 -11.15
C THR A 209 8.12 0.66 -10.89
N ALA A 210 8.16 1.15 -9.66
CA ALA A 210 7.35 2.25 -9.14
C ALA A 210 5.85 2.07 -9.43
N LYS A 211 5.37 0.82 -9.48
CA LYS A 211 3.99 0.42 -9.76
C LYS A 211 3.59 -0.73 -8.85
N GLY A 212 2.31 -0.80 -8.53
CA GLY A 212 1.71 -1.87 -7.77
C GLY A 212 0.24 -1.60 -7.48
N ASP A 213 -0.48 -2.57 -6.96
CA ASP A 213 -1.86 -2.38 -6.51
C ASP A 213 -1.97 -2.38 -4.97
N CYS A 214 -3.16 -2.51 -4.43
CA CYS A 214 -3.41 -2.18 -3.02
C CYS A 214 -2.61 -3.05 -2.04
N GLU A 215 -2.38 -4.34 -2.32
CA GLU A 215 -1.58 -5.20 -1.46
C GLU A 215 -0.09 -4.88 -1.52
N ASP A 216 0.43 -4.49 -2.69
CA ASP A 216 1.82 -4.07 -2.83
C ASP A 216 2.11 -2.82 -1.98
N TYR A 217 1.17 -1.85 -1.96
CA TYR A 217 1.26 -0.71 -1.06
C TYR A 217 1.22 -1.15 0.42
N ALA A 218 0.32 -2.07 0.76
CA ALA A 218 0.18 -2.54 2.14
C ALA A 218 1.43 -3.28 2.61
N PHE A 219 2.02 -4.15 1.77
CA PHE A 219 3.27 -4.84 2.07
C PHE A 219 4.46 -3.88 2.14
N ALA A 220 4.54 -2.89 1.25
CA ALA A 220 5.60 -1.88 1.32
C ALA A 220 5.55 -1.08 2.63
N LYS A 221 4.37 -0.66 3.07
CA LYS A 221 4.17 0.02 4.36
C LYS A 221 4.52 -0.88 5.54
N TYR A 222 4.06 -2.15 5.50
CA TYR A 222 4.35 -3.14 6.52
C TYR A 222 5.86 -3.36 6.71
N VAL A 223 6.60 -3.57 5.63
CA VAL A 223 8.05 -3.79 5.69
C VAL A 223 8.79 -2.51 6.10
N THR A 224 8.36 -1.35 5.61
CA THR A 224 8.92 -0.05 5.99
C THR A 224 8.83 0.18 7.50
N LEU A 225 7.64 0.00 8.08
CA LEU A 225 7.42 0.20 9.52
C LEU A 225 8.21 -0.80 10.36
N ARG A 226 8.22 -2.08 9.97
CA ARG A 226 9.04 -3.08 10.65
C ARG A 226 10.53 -2.73 10.62
N ALA A 227 11.04 -2.33 9.46
CA ALA A 227 12.43 -1.93 9.30
C ALA A 227 12.77 -0.64 10.06
N ALA A 228 11.78 0.22 10.30
CA ALA A 228 11.88 1.42 11.12
C ALA A 228 11.73 1.16 12.63
N GLY A 229 11.51 -0.11 13.04
CA GLY A 229 11.43 -0.51 14.44
C GLY A 229 10.02 -0.47 15.05
N PHE A 230 8.97 -0.33 14.25
CA PHE A 230 7.60 -0.43 14.74
C PHE A 230 7.29 -1.87 15.18
N PRO A 231 6.60 -2.09 16.32
CA PRO A 231 6.34 -3.44 16.84
C PRO A 231 5.57 -4.30 15.84
N SER A 232 6.10 -5.49 15.54
CA SER A 232 5.48 -6.40 14.56
C SER A 232 4.12 -6.94 15.02
N ASP A 233 3.90 -7.05 16.33
CA ASP A 233 2.62 -7.48 16.91
C ASP A 233 1.51 -6.42 16.73
N ASP A 234 1.87 -5.19 16.45
CA ASP A 234 0.97 -4.06 16.24
C ASP A 234 0.73 -3.76 14.76
N LEU A 235 1.08 -4.68 13.86
CA LEU A 235 0.88 -4.53 12.41
C LEU A 235 0.05 -5.68 11.85
N ARG A 236 -0.97 -5.34 11.03
CA ARG A 236 -1.80 -6.29 10.27
C ARG A 236 -1.98 -5.79 8.85
N VAL A 237 -1.55 -6.54 7.86
CA VAL A 237 -2.04 -6.34 6.50
C VAL A 237 -3.43 -6.94 6.45
N VAL A 238 -4.44 -6.12 6.27
CA VAL A 238 -5.85 -6.51 6.25
C VAL A 238 -6.34 -6.53 4.83
N MET A 239 -6.90 -7.65 4.42
CA MET A 239 -7.52 -7.82 3.11
C MET A 239 -9.02 -8.09 3.28
N GLY A 240 -9.81 -7.44 2.44
CA GLY A 240 -11.24 -7.51 2.54
C GLY A 240 -11.94 -7.03 1.28
N ARG A 241 -13.24 -6.82 1.38
CA ARG A 241 -14.08 -6.34 0.31
C ARG A 241 -14.47 -4.90 0.55
N ASP A 242 -14.10 -4.00 -0.34
CA ASP A 242 -14.68 -2.67 -0.38
C ASP A 242 -16.10 -2.76 -0.97
N ARG A 243 -17.08 -2.32 -0.17
CA ARG A 243 -18.51 -2.41 -0.52
C ARG A 243 -18.94 -1.32 -1.48
N THR A 244 -18.25 -0.18 -1.48
CA THR A 244 -18.58 0.97 -2.33
C THR A 244 -18.26 0.67 -3.78
N ILE A 245 -17.04 0.24 -4.04
CA ILE A 245 -16.56 -0.08 -5.40
C ILE A 245 -16.72 -1.55 -5.75
N ARG A 246 -17.14 -2.39 -4.80
CA ARG A 246 -17.33 -3.84 -4.93
C ARG A 246 -16.07 -4.58 -5.41
N GLN A 247 -14.92 -4.11 -4.99
CA GLN A 247 -13.61 -4.70 -5.30
C GLN A 247 -12.93 -5.18 -4.04
N ASP A 248 -12.00 -6.11 -4.21
CA ASP A 248 -11.12 -6.51 -3.13
C ASP A 248 -10.14 -5.37 -2.87
N HIS A 249 -9.82 -5.15 -1.60
CA HIS A 249 -8.94 -4.07 -1.17
C HIS A 249 -8.06 -4.51 -0.02
N ALA A 250 -6.83 -4.01 -0.02
CA ALA A 250 -5.84 -4.29 1.00
C ALA A 250 -5.36 -2.98 1.65
N VAL A 251 -5.25 -3.00 2.97
CA VAL A 251 -4.74 -1.88 3.77
C VAL A 251 -3.76 -2.41 4.83
N LEU A 252 -2.92 -1.52 5.34
CA LEU A 252 -2.17 -1.81 6.56
C LEU A 252 -2.91 -1.21 7.76
N ALA A 253 -3.20 -2.03 8.76
CA ALA A 253 -3.63 -1.58 10.08
C ALA A 253 -2.43 -1.57 11.03
N ALA A 254 -2.22 -0.47 11.75
CA ALA A 254 -1.19 -0.31 12.75
C ALA A 254 -1.82 0.10 14.09
N ARG A 255 -1.47 -0.61 15.17
CA ARG A 255 -2.00 -0.30 16.50
C ARG A 255 -1.08 0.70 17.21
N LEU A 256 -1.67 1.83 17.59
CA LEU A 256 -1.00 2.87 18.36
C LEU A 256 -1.90 3.29 19.53
N ASP A 257 -1.36 3.30 20.72
CA ASP A 257 -2.08 3.67 21.95
C ASP A 257 -3.41 2.91 22.12
N GLY A 258 -3.39 1.62 21.77
CA GLY A 258 -4.55 0.73 21.88
C GLY A 258 -5.61 0.88 20.77
N ARG A 259 -5.38 1.74 19.77
CA ARG A 259 -6.28 1.96 18.65
C ARG A 259 -5.65 1.51 17.34
N TRP A 260 -6.45 0.95 16.46
CA TRP A 260 -6.03 0.58 15.12
C TRP A 260 -6.21 1.76 14.16
N LEU A 261 -5.11 2.16 13.52
CA LEU A 261 -5.06 3.20 12.50
C LEU A 261 -4.84 2.55 11.14
N ILE A 262 -5.60 2.98 10.14
CA ILE A 262 -5.55 2.43 8.79
C ILE A 262 -4.66 3.31 7.90
N LEU A 263 -3.68 2.66 7.28
CA LEU A 263 -2.78 3.21 6.27
C LEU A 263 -3.22 2.68 4.90
N ASP A 264 -3.90 3.52 4.14
CA ASP A 264 -4.54 3.17 2.88
C ASP A 264 -3.78 3.77 1.68
N SER A 265 -3.73 3.05 0.55
CA SER A 265 -3.18 3.57 -0.71
C SER A 265 -4.04 4.69 -1.31
N GLN A 266 -5.33 4.69 -1.01
CA GLN A 266 -6.31 5.65 -1.51
C GLN A 266 -6.46 6.89 -0.62
N ARG A 267 -5.80 6.93 0.56
CA ARG A 267 -5.95 7.99 1.55
C ARG A 267 -4.59 8.48 2.05
N SER A 268 -4.41 9.78 2.10
CA SER A 268 -3.23 10.40 2.71
C SER A 268 -3.30 10.40 4.23
N GLU A 269 -4.51 10.49 4.78
CA GLU A 269 -4.77 10.61 6.21
C GLU A 269 -4.94 9.24 6.87
N LEU A 270 -4.45 9.14 8.09
CA LEU A 270 -4.71 7.98 8.93
C LEU A 270 -6.07 8.13 9.62
N ILE A 271 -6.90 7.12 9.46
CA ILE A 271 -8.21 7.05 10.12
C ILE A 271 -8.27 5.84 11.04
N GLU A 272 -9.06 5.92 12.09
CA GLU A 272 -9.33 4.76 12.94
C GLU A 272 -10.15 3.72 12.16
N ASP A 273 -9.89 2.45 12.41
CA ASP A 273 -10.56 1.32 11.76
C ASP A 273 -12.10 1.40 11.90
N SER A 274 -12.59 1.86 13.05
CA SER A 274 -14.01 2.09 13.32
C SER A 274 -14.67 3.13 12.40
N ARG A 275 -13.87 3.94 11.71
CA ARG A 275 -14.32 4.97 10.76
C ARG A 275 -14.17 4.56 9.30
N VAL A 276 -13.87 3.29 9.03
CA VAL A 276 -13.80 2.70 7.68
C VAL A 276 -15.01 1.80 7.46
N PRO A 277 -16.19 2.34 7.19
CA PRO A 277 -17.43 1.57 7.14
C PRO A 277 -17.51 0.67 5.90
N ASP A 278 -16.77 1.03 4.85
CA ASP A 278 -16.92 0.40 3.54
C ASP A 278 -16.03 -0.84 3.35
N LEU A 279 -15.02 -1.05 4.15
CA LEU A 279 -14.20 -2.24 4.11
C LEU A 279 -14.82 -3.35 4.98
N THR A 280 -15.11 -4.49 4.36
CA THR A 280 -15.47 -5.72 5.05
C THR A 280 -14.24 -6.61 5.12
N PRO A 281 -13.53 -6.69 6.25
CA PRO A 281 -12.33 -7.51 6.38
C PRO A 281 -12.66 -9.00 6.25
N VAL A 282 -11.75 -9.74 5.61
CA VAL A 282 -11.89 -11.20 5.40
C VAL A 282 -10.76 -11.93 6.10
N PHE A 283 -9.53 -11.49 5.89
CA PHE A 283 -8.36 -12.04 6.55
C PHE A 283 -7.31 -10.96 6.81
N ALA A 284 -6.41 -11.26 7.72
CA ALA A 284 -5.25 -10.43 8.01
C ALA A 284 -3.97 -11.24 7.90
N ILE A 285 -2.85 -10.54 7.74
CA ILE A 285 -1.53 -11.13 7.74
C ILE A 285 -0.69 -10.41 8.77
N ASP A 286 -0.02 -11.17 9.63
CA ASP A 286 1.00 -10.66 10.55
C ASP A 286 2.34 -11.38 10.30
N HIS A 287 3.33 -11.09 11.15
CA HIS A 287 4.65 -11.72 11.06
C HIS A 287 4.62 -13.24 11.30
N ARG A 288 3.56 -13.77 11.93
CA ARG A 288 3.38 -15.21 12.25
C ARG A 288 2.63 -15.97 11.16
N GLY A 289 1.84 -15.28 10.33
CA GLY A 289 1.11 -15.93 9.25
C GLY A 289 -0.20 -15.28 8.89
N VAL A 290 -1.05 -16.07 8.25
CA VAL A 290 -2.39 -15.66 7.81
C VAL A 290 -3.41 -15.96 8.91
N LEU A 291 -4.28 -15.00 9.15
CA LEU A 291 -5.34 -15.01 10.15
C LEU A 291 -6.69 -14.79 9.44
N LEU A 292 -7.67 -15.61 9.75
CA LEU A 292 -9.05 -15.35 9.37
C LEU A 292 -9.68 -14.39 10.39
N LEU A 293 -10.47 -13.45 9.89
CA LEU A 293 -11.18 -12.48 10.70
C LEU A 293 -12.65 -12.88 10.83
N ALA A 294 -13.19 -12.82 12.04
CA ALA A 294 -14.58 -13.14 12.33
C ALA A 294 -15.19 -12.12 13.31
N ALA A 295 -16.45 -11.77 13.05
CA ALA A 295 -17.26 -10.99 13.99
C ALA A 295 -17.83 -11.89 15.09
N ASN A 296 -18.13 -11.30 16.25
CA ASN A 296 -18.99 -11.97 17.22
C ASN A 296 -20.37 -12.21 16.60
N TYR A 297 -20.91 -13.40 16.80
CA TYR A 297 -22.35 -13.62 16.64
C TYR A 297 -23.03 -13.11 17.92
N GLU A 298 -23.74 -12.01 17.82
CA GLU A 298 -24.74 -11.61 18.83
C GLU A 298 -26.00 -12.47 18.70
#